data_8c74a01972b211a0ad03ec7020c3df03
#
_entry.id   8c74a01972b211a0ad03ec7020c3df03
#
_cell.length_a   1.000
_cell.length_b   1.000
_cell.length_c   1.000
_cell.angle_alpha   90.00
_cell.angle_beta   90.00
_cell.angle_gamma   90.00
#
_symmetry.space_group_name_H-M   'P 1'
#
loop_
_entity.id
_entity.type
_entity.pdbx_description
1 polymer ?
#
loop_
_entity_poly.entity_id
_entity_poly.type
_entity_poly.pdbx_seq_one_letter_code
_entity_poly.pdbx_strand_id
1 'polypeptide(L)'
;MTRVKGGAVAKNRRRKVLKNAKGYFGSKHRLYKTAQEQLFHSGAYAYRDRKQNKRNFRKLWITRINAACRMNDISYSKFINGLSKAGVEINRKMLSEVAIDNPKLFASYVTIAKDALAGKNVKSVAEKANKEIAASPKEDTADISKLTVAELREMAEANGIEGASSMKKAELVEALSK
;
A
#
# COMPACT_ATOMS: atom_id res chain seq x y z
N MET A 1 -23.55 55.76 -19.05
CA MET A 1 -22.94 54.46 -18.60
C MET A 1 -23.45 53.31 -19.45
N THR A 2 -22.55 52.52 -20.00
CA THR A 2 -22.92 51.36 -20.82
C THR A 2 -23.39 50.23 -19.89
N ARG A 3 -24.58 49.69 -20.12
CA ARG A 3 -25.12 48.57 -19.32
C ARG A 3 -24.33 47.28 -19.62
N VAL A 4 -23.60 46.77 -18.65
CA VAL A 4 -22.88 45.49 -18.75
C VAL A 4 -23.85 44.37 -18.41
N LYS A 5 -24.05 43.43 -19.32
CA LYS A 5 -24.81 42.19 -19.10
C LYS A 5 -23.84 41.11 -18.56
N GLY A 6 -24.29 40.31 -17.62
CA GLY A 6 -23.45 39.27 -16.93
C GLY A 6 -22.89 38.15 -17.80
N GLY A 7 -23.15 38.16 -19.10
CA GLY A 7 -22.56 37.28 -20.10
C GLY A 7 -22.57 35.77 -19.70
N ALA A 8 -21.46 35.11 -19.97
CA ALA A 8 -21.31 33.66 -19.72
C ALA A 8 -20.97 33.29 -18.26
N VAL A 9 -20.69 34.25 -17.37
CA VAL A 9 -20.17 33.98 -16.01
C VAL A 9 -21.12 33.10 -15.19
N ALA A 10 -22.41 33.46 -15.13
CA ALA A 10 -23.42 32.68 -14.40
C ALA A 10 -23.63 31.30 -15.01
N LYS A 11 -23.62 31.21 -16.36
CA LYS A 11 -23.69 29.94 -17.08
C LYS A 11 -22.50 29.03 -16.75
N ASN A 12 -21.29 29.55 -16.77
CA ASN A 12 -20.06 28.80 -16.48
C ASN A 12 -20.02 28.32 -15.02
N ARG A 13 -20.43 29.14 -14.06
CA ARG A 13 -20.56 28.76 -12.65
C ARG A 13 -21.53 27.58 -12.49
N ARG A 14 -22.72 27.64 -13.06
CA ARG A 14 -23.69 26.54 -13.00
C ARG A 14 -23.19 25.30 -13.71
N ARG A 15 -22.56 25.44 -14.87
CA ARG A 15 -21.96 24.34 -15.64
C ARG A 15 -20.87 23.61 -14.85
N LYS A 16 -20.04 24.32 -14.10
CA LYS A 16 -19.01 23.73 -13.23
C LYS A 16 -19.62 22.83 -12.17
N VAL A 17 -20.69 23.28 -11.50
CA VAL A 17 -21.39 22.50 -10.48
C VAL A 17 -22.02 21.25 -11.10
N LEU A 18 -22.75 21.39 -12.20
CA LEU A 18 -23.39 20.26 -12.89
C LEU A 18 -22.36 19.28 -13.47
N LYS A 19 -21.19 19.74 -13.90
CA LYS A 19 -20.10 18.88 -14.37
C LYS A 19 -19.57 18.00 -13.22
N ASN A 20 -19.41 18.55 -12.04
CA ASN A 20 -18.93 17.81 -10.86
C ASN A 20 -19.99 16.83 -10.31
N ALA A 21 -21.27 17.11 -10.55
CA ALA A 21 -22.38 16.26 -10.13
C ALA A 21 -22.76 15.17 -11.15
N LYS A 22 -22.03 15.04 -12.26
CA LYS A 22 -22.27 13.97 -13.23
C LYS A 22 -22.19 12.59 -12.56
N GLY A 23 -23.11 11.70 -12.91
CA GLY A 23 -23.20 10.36 -12.34
C GLY A 23 -24.02 10.27 -11.05
N TYR A 24 -24.49 11.38 -10.48
CA TYR A 24 -25.36 11.35 -9.31
C TYR A 24 -26.78 10.91 -9.69
N PHE A 25 -27.39 10.14 -8.81
CA PHE A 25 -28.69 9.54 -9.05
C PHE A 25 -29.82 10.57 -9.22
N GLY A 26 -30.72 10.32 -10.16
CA GLY A 26 -31.96 11.08 -10.39
C GLY A 26 -31.71 12.51 -10.84
N SER A 27 -32.44 13.46 -10.27
CA SER A 27 -32.37 14.91 -10.60
C SER A 27 -31.10 15.60 -10.11
N LYS A 28 -30.36 14.94 -9.22
CA LYS A 28 -29.14 15.50 -8.58
C LYS A 28 -28.01 15.84 -9.57
N HIS A 29 -28.01 15.26 -10.78
CA HIS A 29 -27.04 15.61 -11.82
C HIS A 29 -27.59 16.63 -12.84
N ARG A 30 -28.89 16.96 -12.80
CA ARG A 30 -29.55 17.85 -13.78
C ARG A 30 -29.95 19.19 -13.19
N LEU A 31 -30.54 19.20 -12.01
CA LEU A 31 -31.04 20.42 -11.36
C LEU A 31 -29.95 21.08 -10.54
N TYR A 32 -29.69 22.38 -10.81
CA TYR A 32 -28.59 23.11 -10.18
C TYR A 32 -28.67 23.14 -8.64
N LYS A 33 -29.85 23.41 -8.06
CA LYS A 33 -30.03 23.48 -6.59
C LYS A 33 -29.70 22.15 -5.92
N THR A 34 -30.29 21.08 -6.39
CA THR A 34 -30.07 19.72 -5.83
C THR A 34 -28.64 19.22 -6.09
N ALA A 35 -28.05 19.55 -7.23
CA ALA A 35 -26.65 19.25 -7.54
C ALA A 35 -25.70 19.95 -6.59
N GLN A 36 -25.92 21.23 -6.32
CA GLN A 36 -25.08 22.03 -5.43
C GLN A 36 -25.14 21.52 -3.98
N GLU A 37 -26.34 21.24 -3.47
CA GLU A 37 -26.54 20.64 -2.15
C GLU A 37 -25.81 19.31 -2.03
N GLN A 38 -26.01 18.43 -3.00
CA GLN A 38 -25.34 17.12 -2.99
C GLN A 38 -23.81 17.22 -3.04
N LEU A 39 -23.26 18.19 -3.76
CA LEU A 39 -21.81 18.45 -3.78
C LEU A 39 -21.29 18.93 -2.42
N PHE A 40 -22.03 19.76 -1.69
CA PHE A 40 -21.65 20.14 -0.33
C PHE A 40 -21.60 18.97 0.61
N HIS A 41 -22.63 18.10 0.60
CA HIS A 41 -22.64 16.88 1.38
C HIS A 41 -21.50 15.93 0.98
N SER A 42 -21.29 15.74 -0.32
CA SER A 42 -20.19 14.91 -0.82
C SER A 42 -18.83 15.41 -0.35
N GLY A 43 -18.60 16.71 -0.41
CA GLY A 43 -17.36 17.35 0.09
C GLY A 43 -17.14 17.14 1.59
N ALA A 44 -18.20 17.31 2.39
CA ALA A 44 -18.17 17.09 3.84
C ALA A 44 -17.88 15.62 4.17
N TYR A 45 -18.54 14.69 3.47
CA TYR A 45 -18.30 13.26 3.65
C TYR A 45 -16.90 12.86 3.22
N ALA A 46 -16.42 13.34 2.09
CA ALA A 46 -15.07 13.07 1.63
C ALA A 46 -14.00 13.53 2.63
N TYR A 47 -14.18 14.69 3.26
CA TYR A 47 -13.29 15.19 4.31
C TYR A 47 -13.30 14.27 5.55
N ARG A 48 -14.50 13.94 6.06
CA ARG A 48 -14.67 13.05 7.20
C ARG A 48 -14.10 11.66 6.93
N ASP A 49 -14.43 11.09 5.79
CA ASP A 49 -14.17 9.68 5.49
C ASP A 49 -12.70 9.43 5.13
N ARG A 50 -11.94 10.43 4.65
CA ARG A 50 -10.48 10.34 4.57
C ARG A 50 -9.83 10.10 5.94
N LYS A 51 -10.38 10.67 7.01
CA LYS A 51 -9.93 10.40 8.40
C LYS A 51 -10.39 9.03 8.89
N GLN A 52 -11.62 8.65 8.56
CA GLN A 52 -12.18 7.33 8.91
C GLN A 52 -11.45 6.19 8.21
N ASN A 53 -11.06 6.37 6.97
CA ASN A 53 -10.37 5.35 6.18
C ASN A 53 -9.09 4.84 6.88
N LYS A 54 -8.27 5.76 7.41
CA LYS A 54 -7.07 5.40 8.19
C LYS A 54 -7.40 4.52 9.39
N ARG A 55 -8.50 4.80 10.10
CA ARG A 55 -8.96 4.00 11.26
C ARG A 55 -9.46 2.63 10.82
N ASN A 56 -10.19 2.58 9.71
CA ASN A 56 -10.75 1.34 9.17
C ASN A 56 -9.63 0.37 8.73
N PHE A 57 -8.62 0.87 8.00
CA PHE A 57 -7.47 0.05 7.63
C PHE A 57 -6.68 -0.44 8.85
N ARG A 58 -6.45 0.42 9.85
CA ARG A 58 -5.79 0.00 11.08
C ARG A 58 -6.57 -1.10 11.80
N LYS A 59 -7.90 -1.00 11.86
CA LYS A 59 -8.77 -2.04 12.43
C LYS A 59 -8.61 -3.36 11.67
N LEU A 60 -8.60 -3.32 10.34
CA LEU A 60 -8.41 -4.49 9.48
C LEU A 60 -7.06 -5.17 9.73
N TRP A 61 -5.97 -4.40 9.78
CA TRP A 61 -4.64 -4.96 10.08
C TRP A 61 -4.59 -5.63 11.45
N ILE A 62 -5.16 -5.00 12.47
CA ILE A 62 -5.23 -5.58 13.83
C ILE A 62 -6.02 -6.89 13.82
N THR A 63 -7.13 -6.97 13.09
CA THR A 63 -7.93 -8.20 12.96
C THR A 63 -7.11 -9.34 12.33
N ARG A 64 -6.38 -9.05 11.25
CA ARG A 64 -5.51 -10.03 10.57
C ARG A 64 -4.37 -10.51 11.46
N ILE A 65 -3.66 -9.59 12.11
CA ILE A 65 -2.58 -9.95 13.06
C ILE A 65 -3.13 -10.78 14.23
N ASN A 66 -4.29 -10.42 14.77
CA ASN A 66 -4.91 -11.16 15.86
C ASN A 66 -5.28 -12.59 15.47
N ALA A 67 -5.77 -12.80 14.25
CA ALA A 67 -6.03 -14.14 13.72
C ALA A 67 -4.74 -14.97 13.66
N ALA A 68 -3.66 -14.42 13.10
CA ALA A 68 -2.36 -15.07 13.03
C ALA A 68 -1.74 -15.32 14.42
N CYS A 69 -1.92 -14.41 15.38
CA CYS A 69 -1.49 -14.60 16.76
C CYS A 69 -2.22 -15.78 17.42
N ARG A 70 -3.53 -15.93 17.20
CA ARG A 70 -4.31 -17.05 17.75
C ARG A 70 -3.87 -18.39 17.18
N MET A 71 -3.46 -18.45 15.92
CA MET A 71 -2.91 -19.66 15.31
C MET A 71 -1.55 -20.07 15.93
N ASN A 72 -0.86 -19.14 16.60
CA ASN A 72 0.41 -19.35 17.27
C ASN A 72 0.30 -19.32 18.83
N ASP A 73 -0.89 -19.50 19.37
CA ASP A 73 -1.18 -19.56 20.82
C ASP A 73 -0.70 -18.34 21.62
N ILE A 74 -0.88 -17.16 21.07
CA ILE A 74 -0.58 -15.89 21.74
C ILE A 74 -1.73 -14.88 21.51
N SER A 75 -2.03 -14.06 22.53
CA SER A 75 -2.98 -12.94 22.33
C SER A 75 -2.28 -11.74 21.68
N TYR A 76 -3.03 -10.98 20.88
CA TYR A 76 -2.53 -9.78 20.21
C TYR A 76 -1.85 -8.80 21.18
N SER A 77 -2.44 -8.58 22.36
CA SER A 77 -1.89 -7.64 23.34
C SER A 77 -0.54 -8.10 23.89
N LYS A 78 -0.40 -9.41 24.20
CA LYS A 78 0.86 -9.99 24.64
C LYS A 78 1.90 -9.95 23.53
N PHE A 79 1.52 -10.23 22.28
CA PHE A 79 2.40 -10.17 21.13
C PHE A 79 3.00 -8.78 20.93
N ILE A 80 2.15 -7.73 20.88
CA ILE A 80 2.63 -6.34 20.71
C ILE A 80 3.49 -5.88 21.90
N ASN A 81 3.12 -6.24 23.12
CA ASN A 81 3.95 -5.95 24.30
C ASN A 81 5.32 -6.65 24.22
N GLY A 82 5.34 -7.93 23.81
CA GLY A 82 6.58 -8.67 23.61
C GLY A 82 7.48 -8.06 22.56
N LEU A 83 6.95 -7.66 21.40
CA LEU A 83 7.70 -6.96 20.36
C LEU A 83 8.26 -5.62 20.85
N SER A 84 7.46 -4.85 21.60
CA SER A 84 7.92 -3.58 22.19
C SER A 84 9.06 -3.80 23.19
N LYS A 85 9.01 -4.83 24.04
CA LYS A 85 10.10 -5.20 24.97
C LYS A 85 11.34 -5.68 24.23
N ALA A 86 11.17 -6.39 23.11
CA ALA A 86 12.27 -6.85 22.26
C ALA A 86 12.92 -5.69 21.48
N GLY A 87 12.34 -4.49 21.45
CA GLY A 87 12.82 -3.35 20.67
C GLY A 87 12.55 -3.47 19.17
N VAL A 88 11.58 -4.31 18.77
CA VAL A 88 11.20 -4.50 17.36
C VAL A 88 10.14 -3.47 16.96
N GLU A 89 10.54 -2.49 16.15
CA GLU A 89 9.68 -1.40 15.66
C GLU A 89 9.12 -1.71 14.27
N ILE A 90 8.02 -2.48 14.21
CA ILE A 90 7.33 -2.78 12.94
C ILE A 90 5.93 -2.19 12.98
N ASN A 91 5.52 -1.55 11.85
CA ASN A 91 4.18 -1.02 11.76
C ASN A 91 3.15 -2.15 11.51
N ARG A 92 1.85 -1.88 11.88
CA ARG A 92 0.79 -2.89 11.78
C ARG A 92 0.49 -3.31 10.35
N LYS A 93 0.72 -2.42 9.36
CA LYS A 93 0.54 -2.77 7.95
C LYS A 93 1.50 -3.89 7.55
N MET A 94 2.80 -3.69 7.78
CA MET A 94 3.83 -4.69 7.47
C MET A 94 3.60 -6.02 8.23
N LEU A 95 3.27 -5.96 9.53
CA LEU A 95 2.94 -7.16 10.29
C LEU A 95 1.73 -7.91 9.72
N SER A 96 0.74 -7.20 9.21
CA SER A 96 -0.43 -7.79 8.58
C SER A 96 -0.12 -8.44 7.23
N GLU A 97 0.79 -7.88 6.46
CA GLU A 97 1.30 -8.44 5.20
C GLU A 97 2.13 -9.70 5.48
N VAL A 98 3.10 -9.60 6.38
CA VAL A 98 3.91 -10.77 6.82
C VAL A 98 3.04 -11.91 7.36
N ALA A 99 1.97 -11.61 8.08
CA ALA A 99 1.05 -12.61 8.61
C ALA A 99 0.32 -13.42 7.53
N ILE A 100 0.15 -12.84 6.32
CA ILE A 100 -0.53 -13.47 5.18
C ILE A 100 0.49 -14.15 4.27
N ASP A 101 1.54 -13.42 3.86
CA ASP A 101 2.46 -13.84 2.82
C ASP A 101 3.53 -14.80 3.36
N ASN A 102 4.00 -14.58 4.61
CA ASN A 102 5.08 -15.33 5.23
C ASN A 102 4.76 -15.81 6.65
N PRO A 103 3.87 -16.82 6.82
CA PRO A 103 3.48 -17.30 8.15
C PRO A 103 4.66 -17.87 8.96
N LYS A 104 5.70 -18.39 8.31
CA LYS A 104 6.92 -18.86 8.98
C LYS A 104 7.70 -17.72 9.64
N LEU A 105 7.85 -16.59 8.92
CA LEU A 105 8.48 -15.37 9.44
C LEU A 105 7.62 -14.76 10.56
N PHE A 106 6.31 -14.79 10.43
CA PHE A 106 5.41 -14.35 11.51
C PHE A 106 5.58 -15.19 12.78
N ALA A 107 5.73 -16.51 12.65
CA ALA A 107 5.99 -17.40 13.78
C ALA A 107 7.33 -17.08 14.48
N SER A 108 8.37 -16.68 13.73
CA SER A 108 9.64 -16.23 14.34
C SER A 108 9.46 -14.95 15.17
N TYR A 109 8.62 -14.01 14.73
CA TYR A 109 8.26 -12.85 15.55
C TYR A 109 7.48 -13.21 16.80
N VAL A 110 6.64 -14.22 16.73
CA VAL A 110 5.93 -14.73 17.92
C VAL A 110 6.90 -15.34 18.93
N THR A 111 7.90 -16.10 18.50
CA THR A 111 8.94 -16.65 19.41
C THR A 111 9.75 -15.53 20.05
N ILE A 112 10.21 -14.53 19.29
CA ILE A 112 10.88 -13.35 19.81
C ILE A 112 10.03 -12.63 20.87
N ALA A 113 8.74 -12.45 20.60
CA ALA A 113 7.82 -11.83 21.55
C ALA A 113 7.61 -12.65 22.82
N LYS A 114 7.50 -13.97 22.71
CA LYS A 114 7.39 -14.89 23.88
C LYS A 114 8.67 -14.88 24.73
N ASP A 115 9.84 -14.92 24.11
CA ASP A 115 11.14 -14.87 24.81
C ASP A 115 11.38 -13.52 25.49
N ALA A 116 11.01 -12.41 24.87
CA ALA A 116 11.08 -11.09 25.47
C ALA A 116 10.11 -10.93 26.67
N LEU A 117 8.95 -11.55 26.62
CA LEU A 117 8.02 -11.59 27.76
C LEU A 117 8.55 -12.46 28.91
N ALA A 118 9.32 -13.51 28.60
CA ALA A 118 9.99 -14.37 29.58
C ALA A 118 11.28 -13.73 30.16
N GLY A 119 11.65 -12.50 29.73
CA GLY A 119 12.82 -11.79 30.25
C GLY A 119 14.17 -12.21 29.63
N LYS A 120 14.16 -13.01 28.57
CA LYS A 120 15.38 -13.37 27.85
C LYS A 120 15.90 -12.19 27.03
N ASN A 121 17.23 -12.07 26.92
CA ASN A 121 17.86 -10.96 26.17
C ASN A 121 17.81 -11.26 24.66
N VAL A 122 16.87 -10.66 23.94
CA VAL A 122 16.52 -11.00 22.54
C VAL A 122 17.04 -9.93 21.55
N LYS A 123 17.84 -8.95 21.98
CA LYS A 123 18.28 -7.82 21.14
C LYS A 123 19.00 -8.24 19.85
N SER A 124 19.85 -9.25 19.91
CA SER A 124 20.59 -9.76 18.73
C SER A 124 19.69 -10.48 17.69
N VAL A 125 18.58 -11.07 18.14
CA VAL A 125 17.63 -11.78 17.27
C VAL A 125 16.66 -10.79 16.63
N ALA A 126 16.30 -9.73 17.36
CA ALA A 126 15.46 -8.65 16.86
C ALA A 126 16.15 -7.85 15.72
N GLU A 127 17.46 -7.63 15.82
CA GLU A 127 18.25 -6.97 14.78
C GLU A 127 18.31 -7.79 13.48
N LYS A 128 18.44 -9.12 13.58
CA LYS A 128 18.40 -10.02 12.42
C LYS A 128 17.04 -10.01 11.74
N ALA A 129 15.95 -10.09 12.51
CA ALA A 129 14.59 -10.05 11.99
C ALA A 129 14.26 -8.70 11.32
N ASN A 130 14.71 -7.58 11.86
CA ASN A 130 14.57 -6.27 11.23
C ASN A 130 15.37 -6.17 9.92
N LYS A 131 16.52 -6.83 9.83
CA LYS A 131 17.35 -6.86 8.62
C LYS A 131 16.73 -7.74 7.52
N GLU A 132 16.05 -8.83 7.88
CA GLU A 132 15.31 -9.67 6.94
C GLU A 132 14.11 -8.96 6.31
N ILE A 133 13.45 -8.06 7.03
CA ILE A 133 12.35 -7.23 6.46
C ILE A 133 12.91 -6.19 5.50
N ALA A 134 14.06 -5.60 5.82
CA ALA A 134 14.73 -4.65 4.92
C ALA A 134 15.33 -5.34 3.69
N ALA A 135 15.60 -6.64 3.80
CA ALA A 135 16.17 -7.51 2.77
C ALA A 135 15.15 -8.47 2.15
N SER A 136 13.85 -8.42 2.55
CA SER A 136 12.84 -9.10 1.77
C SER A 136 12.92 -8.54 0.36
N PRO A 137 13.26 -9.36 -0.67
CA PRO A 137 13.25 -8.87 -2.03
C PRO A 137 11.83 -8.35 -2.22
N LYS A 138 11.67 -7.06 -2.51
CA LYS A 138 10.66 -6.71 -3.49
C LYS A 138 10.96 -7.71 -4.59
N GLU A 139 10.05 -8.62 -4.88
CA GLU A 139 10.00 -9.21 -6.21
C GLU A 139 9.83 -7.99 -7.11
N ASP A 140 10.96 -7.40 -7.42
CA ASP A 140 11.12 -6.63 -8.62
C ASP A 140 10.92 -7.68 -9.73
N THR A 141 9.67 -7.94 -10.06
CA THR A 141 9.32 -7.99 -11.46
C THR A 141 9.62 -6.58 -11.96
N ALA A 142 10.90 -6.22 -11.92
CA ALA A 142 11.42 -5.11 -12.67
C ALA A 142 10.88 -5.40 -14.06
N ASP A 143 9.99 -4.54 -14.53
CA ASP A 143 9.49 -4.60 -15.90
C ASP A 143 10.75 -4.63 -16.77
N ILE A 144 11.20 -5.85 -17.10
CA ILE A 144 12.42 -6.12 -17.90
C ILE A 144 12.40 -5.26 -19.17
N SER A 145 11.18 -4.93 -19.62
CA SER A 145 10.93 -4.03 -20.74
C SER A 145 11.34 -2.56 -20.49
N LYS A 146 11.44 -2.11 -19.23
CA LYS A 146 11.82 -0.73 -18.87
C LYS A 146 13.33 -0.53 -18.68
N LEU A 147 14.09 -1.62 -18.55
CA LEU A 147 15.53 -1.58 -18.38
C LEU A 147 16.25 -1.10 -19.66
N THR A 148 17.40 -0.50 -19.48
CA THR A 148 18.27 -0.11 -20.57
C THR A 148 18.93 -1.34 -21.22
N VAL A 149 19.38 -1.20 -22.47
CA VAL A 149 20.03 -2.33 -23.19
C VAL A 149 21.32 -2.76 -22.48
N ALA A 150 22.02 -1.83 -21.84
CA ALA A 150 23.24 -2.12 -21.08
C ALA A 150 22.93 -3.01 -19.85
N GLU A 151 21.95 -2.65 -19.05
CA GLU A 151 21.50 -3.42 -17.89
C GLU A 151 20.96 -4.80 -18.26
N LEU A 152 20.23 -4.90 -19.38
CA LEU A 152 19.73 -6.18 -19.88
C LEU A 152 20.87 -7.11 -20.34
N ARG A 153 21.97 -6.56 -20.90
CA ARG A 153 23.14 -7.34 -21.27
C ARG A 153 23.89 -7.87 -20.07
N GLU A 154 24.11 -7.02 -19.05
CA GLU A 154 24.73 -7.43 -17.79
C GLU A 154 23.94 -8.54 -17.10
N MET A 155 22.60 -8.44 -17.08
CA MET A 155 21.73 -9.48 -16.51
C MET A 155 21.76 -10.77 -17.34
N ALA A 156 21.84 -10.68 -18.67
CA ALA A 156 21.93 -11.84 -19.56
C ALA A 156 23.28 -12.55 -19.44
N GLU A 157 24.37 -11.79 -19.28
CA GLU A 157 25.72 -12.35 -19.02
C GLU A 157 25.78 -13.00 -17.62
N ALA A 158 25.18 -12.40 -16.60
CA ALA A 158 25.08 -12.98 -15.26
C ALA A 158 24.29 -14.30 -15.24
N ASN A 159 23.28 -14.43 -16.10
CA ASN A 159 22.49 -15.65 -16.27
C ASN A 159 23.13 -16.68 -17.28
N GLY A 160 24.31 -16.39 -17.79
CA GLY A 160 25.05 -17.30 -18.64
C GLY A 160 24.50 -17.46 -20.06
N ILE A 161 23.78 -16.45 -20.58
CA ILE A 161 23.22 -16.48 -21.93
C ILE A 161 24.32 -16.12 -22.93
N GLU A 162 24.74 -17.10 -23.72
CA GLU A 162 25.76 -16.89 -24.77
C GLU A 162 25.26 -15.97 -25.90
N GLY A 163 26.07 -14.98 -26.26
CA GLY A 163 25.76 -14.04 -27.34
C GLY A 163 24.95 -12.81 -26.91
N ALA A 164 24.76 -12.55 -25.60
CA ALA A 164 24.01 -11.41 -25.05
C ALA A 164 24.50 -10.05 -25.59
N SER A 165 25.77 -9.89 -25.88
CA SER A 165 26.36 -8.66 -26.40
C SER A 165 25.90 -8.27 -27.82
N SER A 166 25.46 -9.22 -28.62
CA SER A 166 25.00 -9.00 -30.01
C SER A 166 23.48 -8.94 -30.15
N MET A 167 22.72 -9.32 -29.12
CA MET A 167 21.27 -9.37 -29.12
C MET A 167 20.62 -7.99 -29.07
N LYS A 168 19.47 -7.86 -29.75
CA LYS A 168 18.60 -6.67 -29.67
C LYS A 168 17.80 -6.67 -28.39
N LYS A 169 17.29 -5.50 -27.97
CA LYS A 169 16.50 -5.33 -26.72
C LYS A 169 15.34 -6.34 -26.61
N ALA A 170 14.61 -6.59 -27.69
CA ALA A 170 13.48 -7.52 -27.72
C ALA A 170 13.90 -8.97 -27.46
N GLU A 171 15.02 -9.38 -28.05
CA GLU A 171 15.58 -10.72 -27.89
C GLU A 171 16.15 -10.96 -26.50
N LEU A 172 16.78 -9.92 -25.89
CA LEU A 172 17.25 -9.95 -24.50
C LEU A 172 16.08 -10.07 -23.49
N VAL A 173 15.01 -9.35 -23.73
CA VAL A 173 13.79 -9.43 -22.87
C VAL A 173 13.16 -10.81 -22.98
N GLU A 174 13.08 -11.38 -24.15
CA GLU A 174 12.52 -12.74 -24.37
C GLU A 174 13.42 -13.83 -23.76
N ALA A 175 14.72 -13.69 -23.87
CA ALA A 175 15.70 -14.62 -23.29
C ALA A 175 15.70 -14.58 -21.75
N LEU A 176 15.50 -13.41 -21.15
CA LEU A 176 15.43 -13.23 -19.68
C LEU A 176 14.04 -13.56 -19.08
N SER A 177 13.01 -13.72 -19.90
CA SER A 177 11.66 -14.09 -19.47
C SER A 177 11.40 -15.61 -19.50
N LYS A 178 12.33 -16.40 -20.02
CA LYS A 178 12.30 -17.87 -20.02
C LYS A 178 13.00 -18.45 -18.81
#